data_c0b2df524f5481f9765c967c3bf04187
#
_entry.id   c0b2df524f5481f9765c967c3bf04187
#
_cell.length_a   1.000
_cell.length_b   1.000
_cell.length_c   1.000
_cell.angle_alpha   90.00
_cell.angle_beta   90.00
_cell.angle_gamma   90.00
#
_symmetry.space_group_name_H-M   'P 1'
#
loop_
_entity.id
_entity.type
_entity.pdbx_description
1 polymer ?
#
loop_
_entity_poly.entity_id
_entity_poly.type
_entity_poly.pdbx_seq_one_letter_code
_entity_poly.pdbx_strand_id
1 'polypeptide(L)'
;MAEKNKLKLLYILDIMRKTDEFHPINSTQIAEKLSAYGISAERKSIGRDLACLEDAGYSIIKCADHNKGWYMTDQAFEDYELKILCDAVGSATFLTERDTRELIKKVKDLATAEGEKLIAATGYLDAGIKTEDKSSKIKIDNITRAIKAGRQITFQYYEDTAGNKRRLRRDGHIYCVSPYYLVLFENQYFLICNSKSNDGLTHFRLEMITNLNITELPSRDPRTLPAHGDKFDLGGYLRGSVNMWAGERVRVKLRCDNYLRNDIRMRFGKQVMMIDDGPDCFTVTVEVADNTGLYQWLAEQGKRVTVVSPEAVREHYVEFLQDILNLYK
;
A
#
# COMPACT_ATOMS: atom_id res chain seq x y z
N MET A 1 -23.87 -16.76 38.09
CA MET A 1 -22.72 -15.99 38.64
C MET A 1 -21.38 -16.38 37.99
N ALA A 2 -21.06 -17.64 37.73
CA ALA A 2 -19.76 -18.06 37.13
C ALA A 2 -19.52 -17.52 35.71
N GLU A 3 -20.53 -17.43 34.84
CA GLU A 3 -20.41 -16.90 33.49
C GLU A 3 -20.10 -15.38 33.48
N LYS A 4 -20.74 -14.60 34.32
CA LYS A 4 -20.46 -13.15 34.42
C LYS A 4 -19.04 -12.86 34.90
N ASN A 5 -18.43 -13.73 35.72
CA ASN A 5 -17.06 -13.56 36.19
C ASN A 5 -16.02 -13.84 35.09
N LYS A 6 -16.29 -14.77 34.16
CA LYS A 6 -15.43 -14.99 33.02
C LYS A 6 -15.44 -13.84 32.03
N LEU A 7 -16.64 -13.27 31.76
CA LEU A 7 -16.79 -12.10 30.92
C LEU A 7 -16.15 -10.85 31.54
N LYS A 8 -16.16 -10.71 32.89
CA LYS A 8 -15.53 -9.61 33.59
C LYS A 8 -14.05 -9.47 33.27
N LEU A 9 -13.30 -10.59 33.24
CA LEU A 9 -11.88 -10.59 32.93
C LEU A 9 -11.58 -10.10 31.51
N LEU A 10 -12.41 -10.50 30.54
CA LEU A 10 -12.28 -10.02 29.15
C LEU A 10 -12.55 -8.51 29.03
N TYR A 11 -13.58 -7.99 29.72
CA TYR A 11 -13.85 -6.56 29.73
C TYR A 11 -12.75 -5.76 30.44
N ILE A 12 -12.16 -6.30 31.52
CA ILE A 12 -11.01 -5.66 32.18
C ILE A 12 -9.82 -5.61 31.19
N LEU A 13 -9.54 -6.69 30.48
CA LEU A 13 -8.50 -6.71 29.45
C LEU A 13 -8.74 -5.64 28.37
N ASP A 14 -9.95 -5.52 27.85
CA ASP A 14 -10.31 -4.50 26.86
C ASP A 14 -10.17 -3.08 27.41
N ILE A 15 -10.52 -2.86 28.68
CA ILE A 15 -10.32 -1.58 29.36
C ILE A 15 -8.83 -1.26 29.49
N MET A 16 -8.01 -2.26 29.88
CA MET A 16 -6.55 -2.09 30.03
C MET A 16 -5.84 -1.80 28.72
N ARG A 17 -6.25 -2.41 27.62
CA ARG A 17 -5.74 -2.12 26.27
C ARG A 17 -5.89 -0.66 25.83
N LYS A 18 -6.79 0.09 26.47
CA LYS A 18 -7.04 1.51 26.20
C LYS A 18 -6.25 2.45 27.11
N THR A 19 -5.33 1.91 27.91
CA THR A 19 -4.48 2.68 28.83
C THR A 19 -3.04 2.75 28.33
N ASP A 20 -2.31 3.75 28.83
CA ASP A 20 -0.89 3.96 28.59
C ASP A 20 -0.22 4.52 29.87
N GLU A 21 1.10 4.73 29.85
CA GLU A 21 1.87 5.27 30.98
C GLU A 21 1.37 6.64 31.45
N PHE A 22 0.88 7.47 30.52
CA PHE A 22 0.40 8.83 30.83
C PHE A 22 -1.06 8.83 31.28
N HIS A 23 -1.83 7.80 30.90
CA HIS A 23 -3.27 7.67 31.17
C HIS A 23 -3.60 6.34 31.87
N PRO A 24 -3.02 6.10 33.05
CA PRO A 24 -3.33 4.92 33.86
C PRO A 24 -4.75 4.97 34.42
N ILE A 25 -5.28 3.82 34.78
CA ILE A 25 -6.64 3.69 35.31
C ILE A 25 -6.64 3.01 36.66
N ASN A 26 -7.42 3.52 37.64
CA ASN A 26 -7.55 2.92 38.96
C ASN A 26 -8.76 1.98 39.06
N SER A 27 -8.81 1.21 40.15
CA SER A 27 -9.88 0.22 40.38
C SER A 27 -11.29 0.82 40.42
N THR A 28 -11.45 2.08 40.84
CA THR A 28 -12.74 2.77 40.84
C THR A 28 -13.22 3.04 39.43
N GLN A 29 -12.33 3.60 38.59
CA GLN A 29 -12.63 3.88 37.20
C GLN A 29 -12.88 2.58 36.39
N ILE A 30 -12.15 1.49 36.70
CA ILE A 30 -12.41 0.17 36.09
C ILE A 30 -13.82 -0.32 36.47
N ALA A 31 -14.20 -0.19 37.75
CA ALA A 31 -15.53 -0.58 38.21
C ALA A 31 -16.66 0.23 37.54
N GLU A 32 -16.44 1.53 37.36
CA GLU A 32 -17.39 2.42 36.65
C GLU A 32 -17.56 1.98 35.19
N LYS A 33 -16.44 1.71 34.47
CA LYS A 33 -16.51 1.21 33.11
C LYS A 33 -17.19 -0.15 33.01
N LEU A 34 -16.94 -1.07 33.96
CA LEU A 34 -17.61 -2.38 34.02
C LEU A 34 -19.11 -2.25 34.24
N SER A 35 -19.54 -1.24 34.97
CA SER A 35 -20.97 -1.00 35.22
C SER A 35 -21.74 -0.70 33.93
N ALA A 36 -21.12 -0.07 32.96
CA ALA A 36 -21.69 0.17 31.63
C ALA A 36 -22.00 -1.15 30.87
N TYR A 37 -21.29 -2.23 31.20
CA TYR A 37 -21.54 -3.58 30.68
C TYR A 37 -22.46 -4.41 31.57
N GLY A 38 -23.09 -3.77 32.58
CA GLY A 38 -23.95 -4.46 33.54
C GLY A 38 -23.22 -5.38 34.51
N ILE A 39 -21.93 -5.15 34.75
CA ILE A 39 -21.08 -5.95 35.65
C ILE A 39 -20.73 -5.11 36.85
N SER A 40 -21.18 -5.53 38.05
CA SER A 40 -20.77 -4.96 39.31
C SER A 40 -19.51 -5.67 39.80
N ALA A 41 -18.47 -4.91 40.15
CA ALA A 41 -17.19 -5.45 40.59
C ALA A 41 -16.64 -4.64 41.80
N GLU A 42 -16.20 -5.35 42.82
CA GLU A 42 -15.51 -4.76 43.96
C GLU A 42 -14.04 -4.49 43.63
N ARG A 43 -13.45 -3.44 44.22
CA ARG A 43 -12.05 -3.04 44.03
C ARG A 43 -11.05 -4.18 44.28
N LYS A 44 -11.27 -4.96 45.36
CA LYS A 44 -10.41 -6.13 45.70
C LYS A 44 -10.50 -7.23 44.63
N SER A 45 -11.67 -7.41 44.04
CA SER A 45 -11.87 -8.37 42.96
C SER A 45 -11.14 -7.94 41.67
N ILE A 46 -11.18 -6.65 41.33
CA ILE A 46 -10.47 -6.09 40.15
C ILE A 46 -8.98 -6.27 40.33
N GLY A 47 -8.39 -6.02 41.51
CA GLY A 47 -6.97 -6.26 41.77
C GLY A 47 -6.54 -7.72 41.55
N ARG A 48 -7.41 -8.69 41.92
CA ARG A 48 -7.14 -10.13 41.66
C ARG A 48 -7.25 -10.47 40.16
N ASP A 49 -8.18 -9.85 39.46
CA ASP A 49 -8.34 -10.06 38.01
C ASP A 49 -7.14 -9.49 37.24
N LEU A 50 -6.61 -8.33 37.66
CA LEU A 50 -5.39 -7.75 37.05
C LEU A 50 -4.18 -8.65 37.30
N ALA A 51 -3.99 -9.16 38.52
CA ALA A 51 -2.95 -10.12 38.81
C ALA A 51 -3.10 -11.41 37.99
N CYS A 52 -4.31 -11.89 37.77
CA CYS A 52 -4.56 -13.04 36.89
C CYS A 52 -4.18 -12.76 35.43
N LEU A 53 -4.36 -11.55 34.94
CA LEU A 53 -3.91 -11.15 33.61
C LEU A 53 -2.38 -11.05 33.54
N GLU A 54 -1.72 -10.53 34.59
CA GLU A 54 -0.24 -10.54 34.70
C GLU A 54 0.30 -11.97 34.69
N ASP A 55 -0.29 -12.89 35.46
CA ASP A 55 0.08 -14.31 35.49
C ASP A 55 -0.16 -14.97 34.11
N ALA A 56 -1.12 -14.50 33.34
CA ALA A 56 -1.40 -14.95 31.97
C ALA A 56 -0.43 -14.37 30.93
N GLY A 57 0.50 -13.49 31.34
CA GLY A 57 1.57 -12.95 30.50
C GLY A 57 1.27 -11.56 29.92
N TYR A 58 0.21 -10.88 30.36
CA TYR A 58 -0.03 -9.49 29.95
C TYR A 58 0.83 -8.52 30.76
N SER A 59 1.46 -7.56 30.09
CA SER A 59 2.35 -6.57 30.71
C SER A 59 1.53 -5.43 31.37
N ILE A 60 0.93 -5.70 32.52
CA ILE A 60 0.19 -4.73 33.30
C ILE A 60 1.11 -4.14 34.36
N ILE A 61 1.30 -2.82 34.34
CA ILE A 61 2.21 -2.11 35.23
C ILE A 61 1.40 -1.31 36.25
N LYS A 62 1.72 -1.48 37.52
CA LYS A 62 1.17 -0.67 38.59
C LYS A 62 1.98 0.61 38.76
N CYS A 63 1.30 1.77 38.74
CA CYS A 63 1.95 3.05 38.97
C CYS A 63 2.55 3.14 40.39
N ALA A 64 3.69 3.82 40.53
CA ALA A 64 4.30 4.12 41.83
C ALA A 64 3.36 4.93 42.73
N ASP A 65 2.60 5.85 42.15
CA ASP A 65 1.47 6.55 42.84
C ASP A 65 0.26 5.61 42.81
N HIS A 66 -0.06 5.07 43.97
CA HIS A 66 -1.19 4.14 44.18
C HIS A 66 -2.57 4.69 43.77
N ASN A 67 -2.73 6.01 43.71
CA ASN A 67 -3.96 6.64 43.28
C ASN A 67 -4.18 6.62 41.77
N LYS A 68 -3.08 6.49 41.01
CA LYS A 68 -3.12 6.43 39.54
C LYS A 68 -3.60 5.08 39.02
N GLY A 69 -3.24 3.96 39.68
CA GLY A 69 -3.71 2.63 39.34
C GLY A 69 -2.74 1.85 38.44
N TRP A 70 -3.20 1.37 37.29
CA TRP A 70 -2.47 0.49 36.38
C TRP A 70 -2.58 0.96 34.94
N TYR A 71 -1.62 0.56 34.12
CA TYR A 71 -1.65 0.68 32.67
C TYR A 71 -1.01 -0.56 32.03
N MET A 72 -1.24 -0.74 30.74
CA MET A 72 -0.76 -1.85 29.95
C MET A 72 0.30 -1.37 28.92
N THR A 73 1.34 -2.17 28.69
CA THR A 73 2.47 -1.78 27.80
C THR A 73 2.67 -2.71 26.62
N ASP A 74 1.88 -3.76 26.49
CA ASP A 74 1.99 -4.75 25.41
C ASP A 74 0.94 -4.52 24.30
N GLN A 75 0.67 -3.27 23.97
CA GLN A 75 -0.09 -2.93 22.77
C GLN A 75 0.63 -3.45 21.53
N ALA A 76 -0.14 -4.00 20.60
CA ALA A 76 0.41 -4.52 19.34
C ALA A 76 1.03 -3.43 18.45
N PHE A 77 0.63 -2.18 18.66
CA PHE A 77 1.09 -0.99 17.94
C PHE A 77 1.19 0.19 18.88
N GLU A 78 2.18 1.04 18.66
CA GLU A 78 2.24 2.38 19.23
C GLU A 78 1.25 3.33 18.53
N ASP A 79 0.76 4.34 19.23
CA ASP A 79 -0.26 5.25 18.69
C ASP A 79 0.19 5.98 17.42
N TYR A 80 1.50 6.34 17.29
CA TYR A 80 2.03 6.93 16.06
C TYR A 80 2.06 5.94 14.88
N GLU A 81 2.26 4.64 15.15
CA GLU A 81 2.21 3.60 14.11
C GLU A 81 0.79 3.45 13.56
N LEU A 82 -0.20 3.44 14.45
CA LEU A 82 -1.61 3.43 14.08
C LEU A 82 -1.99 4.68 13.29
N LYS A 83 -1.42 5.84 13.67
CA LYS A 83 -1.61 7.07 12.89
C LYS A 83 -1.06 6.92 11.48
N ILE A 84 0.16 6.40 11.31
CA ILE A 84 0.75 6.13 9.99
C ILE A 84 -0.15 5.20 9.16
N LEU A 85 -0.69 4.13 9.77
CA LEU A 85 -1.62 3.23 9.10
C LEU A 85 -2.92 3.94 8.68
N CYS A 86 -3.48 4.78 9.55
CA CYS A 86 -4.67 5.57 9.22
C CYS A 86 -4.41 6.57 8.08
N ASP A 87 -3.26 7.23 8.08
CA ASP A 87 -2.87 8.18 7.01
C ASP A 87 -2.68 7.44 5.67
N ALA A 88 -2.02 6.27 5.69
CA ALA A 88 -1.85 5.43 4.50
C ALA A 88 -3.19 4.95 3.93
N VAL A 89 -4.12 4.50 4.79
CA VAL A 89 -5.49 4.12 4.39
C VAL A 89 -6.27 5.35 3.91
N GLY A 90 -6.10 6.48 4.59
CA GLY A 90 -6.72 7.77 4.24
C GLY A 90 -6.29 8.25 2.85
N SER A 91 -5.03 8.12 2.47
CA SER A 91 -4.50 8.53 1.17
C SER A 91 -4.82 7.56 0.03
N ALA A 92 -5.22 6.31 0.32
CA ALA A 92 -5.48 5.28 -0.68
C ALA A 92 -6.64 5.65 -1.62
N THR A 93 -6.36 5.91 -2.90
CA THR A 93 -7.36 6.30 -3.91
C THR A 93 -8.20 5.12 -4.41
N PHE A 94 -7.70 3.90 -4.29
CA PHE A 94 -8.36 2.65 -4.70
C PHE A 94 -9.45 2.16 -3.73
N LEU A 95 -9.63 2.82 -2.59
CA LEU A 95 -10.69 2.55 -1.62
C LEU A 95 -11.84 3.54 -1.81
N THR A 96 -13.08 3.07 -1.59
CA THR A 96 -14.22 3.98 -1.49
C THR A 96 -14.16 4.76 -0.18
N GLU A 97 -14.84 5.90 -0.10
CA GLU A 97 -14.95 6.65 1.18
C GLU A 97 -15.48 5.77 2.32
N ARG A 98 -16.48 4.95 2.03
CA ARG A 98 -17.05 4.02 3.01
C ARG A 98 -16.01 3.03 3.50
N ASP A 99 -15.27 2.38 2.59
CA ASP A 99 -14.25 1.38 2.93
C ASP A 99 -13.10 2.02 3.71
N THR A 100 -12.70 3.24 3.35
CA THR A 100 -11.71 4.02 4.07
C THR A 100 -12.14 4.26 5.52
N ARG A 101 -13.37 4.75 5.73
CA ARG A 101 -13.91 4.99 7.09
C ARG A 101 -14.00 3.71 7.91
N GLU A 102 -14.47 2.61 7.31
CA GLU A 102 -14.57 1.31 7.99
C GLU A 102 -13.20 0.77 8.41
N LEU A 103 -12.17 0.86 7.55
CA LEU A 103 -10.81 0.43 7.87
C LEU A 103 -10.17 1.30 8.94
N ILE A 104 -10.28 2.63 8.81
CA ILE A 104 -9.76 3.57 9.81
C ILE A 104 -10.39 3.32 11.16
N LYS A 105 -11.70 3.06 11.21
CA LYS A 105 -12.38 2.72 12.46
C LYS A 105 -11.75 1.49 13.11
N LYS A 106 -11.53 0.41 12.34
CA LYS A 106 -10.89 -0.81 12.86
C LYS A 106 -9.48 -0.58 13.36
N VAL A 107 -8.70 0.29 12.69
CA VAL A 107 -7.35 0.64 13.14
C VAL A 107 -7.41 1.47 14.43
N LYS A 108 -8.32 2.44 14.52
CA LYS A 108 -8.56 3.24 15.74
C LYS A 108 -8.96 2.38 16.93
N ASP A 109 -9.75 1.33 16.72
CA ASP A 109 -10.16 0.42 17.79
C ASP A 109 -8.95 -0.27 18.46
N LEU A 110 -7.75 -0.28 17.83
CA LEU A 110 -6.51 -0.80 18.40
C LEU A 110 -5.74 0.24 19.24
N ALA A 111 -6.02 1.54 19.07
CA ALA A 111 -5.34 2.63 19.74
C ALA A 111 -5.71 2.74 21.21
N THR A 112 -4.84 3.41 21.99
CA THR A 112 -5.19 3.88 23.34
C THR A 112 -6.30 4.94 23.26
N ALA A 113 -6.88 5.31 24.38
CA ALA A 113 -7.92 6.35 24.42
C ALA A 113 -7.38 7.73 23.96
N GLU A 114 -6.08 7.99 24.18
CA GLU A 114 -5.43 9.23 23.74
C GLU A 114 -5.00 9.12 22.28
N GLY A 115 -4.51 7.96 21.85
CA GLY A 115 -4.20 7.66 20.45
C GLY A 115 -5.41 7.82 19.53
N GLU A 116 -6.60 7.45 19.97
CA GLU A 116 -7.84 7.70 19.22
C GLU A 116 -8.06 9.20 18.95
N LYS A 117 -7.76 10.08 19.92
CA LYS A 117 -7.87 11.54 19.75
C LYS A 117 -6.80 12.07 18.82
N LEU A 118 -5.56 11.59 18.94
CA LEU A 118 -4.45 11.94 18.07
C LEU A 118 -4.76 11.60 16.61
N ILE A 119 -5.27 10.41 16.36
CA ILE A 119 -5.68 9.96 15.02
C ILE A 119 -6.87 10.79 14.50
N ALA A 120 -7.82 11.15 15.38
CA ALA A 120 -8.99 11.94 15.00
C ALA A 120 -8.65 13.38 14.60
N ALA A 121 -7.57 13.95 15.12
CA ALA A 121 -7.13 15.32 14.83
C ALA A 121 -6.57 15.50 13.39
N THR A 122 -6.43 14.43 12.61
CA THR A 122 -5.84 14.47 11.28
C THR A 122 -6.90 14.48 10.18
N GLY A 123 -6.89 15.54 9.37
CA GLY A 123 -7.85 15.78 8.27
C GLY A 123 -7.52 15.03 6.98
N TYR A 124 -7.28 13.72 7.02
CA TYR A 124 -6.91 12.91 5.85
C TYR A 124 -8.10 12.50 4.96
N LEU A 125 -9.33 12.68 5.40
CA LEU A 125 -10.52 12.20 4.65
C LEU A 125 -10.86 13.06 3.43
N ASP A 126 -10.44 14.32 3.40
CA ASP A 126 -10.78 15.26 2.34
C ASP A 126 -9.67 15.47 1.30
N ALA A 127 -8.50 14.82 1.48
CA ALA A 127 -7.31 15.11 0.69
C ALA A 127 -7.19 14.33 -0.64
N GLY A 128 -8.07 13.38 -0.94
CA GLY A 128 -7.92 12.52 -2.11
C GLY A 128 -9.22 12.15 -2.81
N ILE A 129 -9.16 12.10 -4.13
CA ILE A 129 -10.23 11.55 -4.96
C ILE A 129 -10.31 10.05 -4.66
N LYS A 130 -11.43 9.59 -4.12
CA LYS A 130 -11.70 8.17 -3.84
C LYS A 130 -12.39 7.52 -5.03
N THR A 131 -12.15 6.21 -5.20
CA THR A 131 -12.89 5.45 -6.23
C THR A 131 -14.34 5.25 -5.83
N GLU A 132 -15.22 5.19 -6.82
CA GLU A 132 -16.61 4.73 -6.65
C GLU A 132 -16.73 3.20 -6.79
N ASP A 133 -15.66 2.52 -7.20
CA ASP A 133 -15.63 1.08 -7.41
C ASP A 133 -15.68 0.30 -6.09
N LYS A 134 -16.86 -0.18 -5.76
CA LYS A 134 -17.10 -1.01 -4.56
C LYS A 134 -16.50 -2.42 -4.66
N SER A 135 -16.05 -2.84 -5.85
CA SER A 135 -15.52 -4.18 -6.09
C SER A 135 -14.02 -4.32 -5.83
N SER A 136 -13.30 -3.23 -5.57
CA SER A 136 -11.84 -3.23 -5.39
C SER A 136 -11.37 -4.26 -4.35
N LYS A 137 -12.02 -4.36 -3.20
CA LYS A 137 -11.68 -5.35 -2.15
C LYS A 137 -11.83 -6.79 -2.63
N ILE A 138 -12.92 -7.08 -3.35
CA ILE A 138 -13.20 -8.41 -3.89
C ILE A 138 -12.19 -8.77 -4.97
N LYS A 139 -11.84 -7.81 -5.83
CA LYS A 139 -10.81 -8.01 -6.86
C LYS A 139 -9.44 -8.30 -6.23
N ILE A 140 -9.03 -7.55 -5.20
CA ILE A 140 -7.79 -7.78 -4.46
C ILE A 140 -7.77 -9.20 -3.87
N ASP A 141 -8.84 -9.60 -3.18
CA ASP A 141 -8.96 -10.93 -2.58
C ASP A 141 -8.88 -12.04 -3.64
N ASN A 142 -9.69 -11.94 -4.71
CA ASN A 142 -9.74 -12.95 -5.76
C ASN A 142 -8.40 -13.11 -6.50
N ILE A 143 -7.73 -11.99 -6.84
CA ILE A 143 -6.42 -12.02 -7.50
C ILE A 143 -5.38 -12.64 -6.56
N THR A 144 -5.36 -12.25 -5.29
CA THR A 144 -4.43 -12.80 -4.30
C THR A 144 -4.63 -14.30 -4.11
N ARG A 145 -5.89 -14.77 -4.08
CA ARG A 145 -6.22 -16.20 -4.01
C ARG A 145 -5.79 -16.95 -5.26
N ALA A 146 -6.00 -16.38 -6.45
CA ALA A 146 -5.57 -16.98 -7.71
C ALA A 146 -4.04 -17.11 -7.78
N ILE A 147 -3.29 -16.09 -7.38
CA ILE A 147 -1.82 -16.11 -7.29
C ILE A 147 -1.38 -17.23 -6.34
N LYS A 148 -1.95 -17.28 -5.12
CA LYS A 148 -1.62 -18.30 -4.12
C LYS A 148 -1.93 -19.73 -4.60
N ALA A 149 -3.01 -19.90 -5.34
CA ALA A 149 -3.44 -21.19 -5.88
C ALA A 149 -2.74 -21.56 -7.19
N GLY A 150 -1.91 -20.68 -7.77
CA GLY A 150 -1.28 -20.92 -9.08
C GLY A 150 -2.32 -21.11 -10.21
N ARG A 151 -3.42 -20.34 -10.19
CA ARG A 151 -4.51 -20.44 -11.16
C ARG A 151 -4.56 -19.22 -12.06
N GLN A 152 -4.94 -19.43 -13.32
CA GLN A 152 -5.25 -18.34 -14.25
C GLN A 152 -6.53 -17.64 -13.84
N ILE A 153 -6.64 -16.39 -14.25
CA ILE A 153 -7.85 -15.58 -14.11
C ILE A 153 -8.34 -15.13 -15.46
N THR A 154 -9.65 -14.93 -15.56
CA THR A 154 -10.28 -14.25 -16.69
C THR A 154 -10.94 -12.99 -16.23
N PHE A 155 -10.92 -11.96 -17.08
CA PHE A 155 -11.58 -10.70 -16.83
C PHE A 155 -11.81 -9.92 -18.13
N GLN A 156 -12.66 -8.91 -18.07
CA GLN A 156 -12.79 -7.87 -19.09
C GLN A 156 -12.13 -6.59 -18.58
N TYR A 157 -11.72 -5.71 -19.49
CA TYR A 157 -10.98 -4.51 -19.17
C TYR A 157 -11.69 -3.28 -19.71
N TYR A 158 -11.85 -2.27 -18.88
CA TYR A 158 -12.41 -0.99 -19.30
C TYR A 158 -11.35 -0.10 -19.97
N GLU A 159 -11.80 0.79 -20.83
CA GLU A 159 -11.07 1.96 -21.32
C GLU A 159 -11.96 3.18 -21.16
N ASP A 160 -11.34 4.31 -20.83
CA ASP A 160 -12.05 5.58 -20.72
C ASP A 160 -12.33 6.14 -22.12
N THR A 161 -13.51 6.73 -22.30
CA THR A 161 -13.95 7.36 -23.56
C THR A 161 -14.36 8.80 -23.30
N ALA A 162 -14.57 9.58 -24.37
CA ALA A 162 -15.05 10.95 -24.27
C ALA A 162 -16.32 11.05 -23.41
N GLY A 163 -16.42 12.12 -22.61
CA GLY A 163 -17.56 12.36 -21.72
C GLY A 163 -17.54 11.53 -20.44
N ASN A 164 -16.36 11.15 -19.93
CA ASN A 164 -16.19 10.36 -18.69
C ASN A 164 -16.95 9.03 -18.68
N LYS A 165 -17.16 8.44 -19.85
CA LYS A 165 -17.80 7.13 -20.00
C LYS A 165 -16.74 6.06 -20.12
N ARG A 166 -17.03 4.87 -19.56
CA ARG A 166 -16.20 3.68 -19.72
C ARG A 166 -16.87 2.72 -20.70
N ARG A 167 -16.08 2.14 -21.58
CA ARG A 167 -16.50 1.04 -22.42
C ARG A 167 -15.56 -0.14 -22.23
N LEU A 168 -16.04 -1.34 -22.55
CA LEU A 168 -15.19 -2.52 -22.56
C LEU A 168 -14.19 -2.43 -23.72
N ARG A 169 -12.91 -2.58 -23.41
CA ARG A 169 -11.83 -2.55 -24.39
C ARG A 169 -11.95 -3.74 -25.35
N ARG A 170 -11.66 -3.52 -26.64
CA ARG A 170 -11.70 -4.54 -27.70
C ARG A 170 -13.05 -5.27 -27.74
N ASP A 171 -14.14 -4.50 -27.77
CA ASP A 171 -15.52 -5.00 -27.86
C ASP A 171 -15.86 -6.08 -26.81
N GLY A 172 -15.36 -5.92 -25.58
CA GLY A 172 -15.62 -6.83 -24.49
C GLY A 172 -14.74 -8.09 -24.47
N HIS A 173 -13.56 -8.03 -25.10
CA HIS A 173 -12.60 -9.13 -25.09
C HIS A 173 -12.35 -9.66 -23.68
N ILE A 174 -12.39 -10.98 -23.52
CA ILE A 174 -12.07 -11.66 -22.28
C ILE A 174 -10.57 -11.97 -22.25
N TYR A 175 -9.86 -11.31 -21.35
CA TYR A 175 -8.47 -11.59 -21.09
C TYR A 175 -8.36 -12.86 -20.23
N CYS A 176 -7.48 -13.80 -20.62
CA CYS A 176 -7.11 -14.97 -19.82
C CYS A 176 -5.61 -14.87 -19.54
N VAL A 177 -5.25 -14.72 -18.25
CA VAL A 177 -3.85 -14.42 -17.87
C VAL A 177 -3.42 -15.26 -16.67
N SER A 178 -2.11 -15.45 -16.56
CA SER A 178 -1.44 -16.01 -15.39
C SER A 178 -1.03 -14.87 -14.47
N PRO A 179 -1.71 -14.66 -13.32
CA PRO A 179 -1.39 -13.59 -12.38
C PRO A 179 -0.15 -13.96 -11.56
N TYR A 180 0.79 -13.02 -11.38
CA TYR A 180 2.01 -13.24 -10.60
C TYR A 180 2.12 -12.32 -9.40
N TYR A 181 1.87 -11.03 -9.59
CA TYR A 181 1.98 -10.04 -8.53
C TYR A 181 0.81 -9.06 -8.59
N LEU A 182 0.33 -8.67 -7.43
CA LEU A 182 -0.56 -7.54 -7.26
C LEU A 182 0.19 -6.49 -6.46
N VAL A 183 0.53 -5.37 -7.09
CA VAL A 183 1.40 -4.34 -6.51
C VAL A 183 0.67 -3.02 -6.36
N LEU A 184 0.93 -2.32 -5.26
CA LEU A 184 0.49 -0.96 -5.06
C LEU A 184 1.60 -0.01 -5.53
N PHE A 185 1.30 0.81 -6.53
CA PHE A 185 2.22 1.79 -7.08
C PHE A 185 1.47 3.11 -7.28
N GLU A 186 2.01 4.21 -6.74
CA GLU A 186 1.39 5.55 -6.82
C GLU A 186 -0.11 5.54 -6.49
N ASN A 187 -0.46 4.95 -5.34
CA ASN A 187 -1.83 4.82 -4.85
C ASN A 187 -2.80 4.03 -5.74
N GLN A 188 -2.30 3.24 -6.70
CA GLN A 188 -3.10 2.39 -7.57
C GLN A 188 -2.61 0.95 -7.55
N TYR A 189 -3.51 -0.02 -7.56
CA TYR A 189 -3.13 -1.41 -7.71
C TYR A 189 -2.95 -1.79 -9.18
N PHE A 190 -1.83 -2.47 -9.45
CA PHE A 190 -1.52 -3.07 -10.73
C PHE A 190 -1.37 -4.58 -10.61
N LEU A 191 -2.04 -5.29 -11.47
CA LEU A 191 -1.83 -6.70 -11.69
C LEU A 191 -0.67 -6.88 -12.68
N ILE A 192 0.40 -7.55 -12.25
CA ILE A 192 1.49 -7.99 -13.13
C ILE A 192 1.22 -9.46 -13.48
N CYS A 193 1.09 -9.73 -14.75
CA CYS A 193 0.69 -11.04 -15.26
C CYS A 193 1.33 -11.35 -16.61
N ASN A 194 1.13 -12.58 -17.09
CA ASN A 194 1.47 -12.97 -18.45
C ASN A 194 0.21 -13.45 -19.20
N SER A 195 0.07 -13.02 -20.44
CA SER A 195 -0.90 -13.56 -21.40
C SER A 195 -0.23 -14.62 -22.25
N LYS A 196 -0.96 -15.68 -22.63
CA LYS A 196 -0.45 -16.71 -23.53
C LYS A 196 0.04 -16.18 -24.89
N SER A 197 -0.41 -14.99 -25.27
CA SER A 197 -0.08 -14.36 -26.57
C SER A 197 1.30 -13.73 -26.64
N ASN A 198 2.02 -13.59 -25.51
CA ASN A 198 3.37 -13.02 -25.48
C ASN A 198 4.24 -13.66 -24.38
N ASP A 199 5.54 -13.50 -24.50
CA ASP A 199 6.52 -13.98 -23.50
C ASP A 199 6.95 -12.91 -22.50
N GLY A 200 6.33 -11.74 -22.56
CA GLY A 200 6.57 -10.61 -21.65
C GLY A 200 5.59 -10.57 -20.47
N LEU A 201 5.89 -9.67 -19.55
CA LEU A 201 4.97 -9.29 -18.49
C LEU A 201 4.05 -8.16 -18.97
N THR A 202 2.81 -8.22 -18.55
CA THR A 202 1.77 -7.21 -18.86
C THR A 202 1.21 -6.66 -17.56
N HIS A 203 0.90 -5.36 -17.55
CA HIS A 203 0.32 -4.67 -16.40
C HIS A 203 -1.12 -4.28 -16.70
N PHE A 204 -2.00 -4.53 -15.73
CA PHE A 204 -3.39 -4.08 -15.76
C PHE A 204 -3.72 -3.31 -14.49
N ARG A 205 -4.31 -2.12 -14.61
CA ARG A 205 -4.82 -1.35 -13.48
C ARG A 205 -6.02 -2.06 -12.90
N LEU A 206 -6.04 -2.29 -11.60
CA LEU A 206 -7.10 -3.04 -10.92
C LEU A 206 -8.49 -2.40 -11.11
N GLU A 207 -8.56 -1.08 -11.08
CA GLU A 207 -9.80 -0.32 -11.22
C GLU A 207 -10.49 -0.50 -12.58
N MET A 208 -9.70 -0.84 -13.62
CA MET A 208 -10.19 -1.09 -14.98
C MET A 208 -10.61 -2.55 -15.21
N ILE A 209 -10.30 -3.46 -14.27
CA ILE A 209 -10.69 -4.87 -14.35
C ILE A 209 -12.15 -5.02 -13.95
N THR A 210 -12.91 -5.79 -14.74
CA THR A 210 -14.30 -6.15 -14.43
C THR A 210 -14.57 -7.61 -14.82
N ASN A 211 -15.66 -8.18 -14.31
CA ASN A 211 -16.04 -9.58 -14.57
C ASN A 211 -14.90 -10.58 -14.31
N LEU A 212 -14.20 -10.37 -13.18
CA LEU A 212 -13.07 -11.19 -12.76
C LEU A 212 -13.52 -12.55 -12.26
N ASN A 213 -12.95 -13.62 -12.82
CA ASN A 213 -13.17 -15.00 -12.39
C ASN A 213 -11.84 -15.75 -12.27
N ILE A 214 -11.73 -16.62 -11.27
CA ILE A 214 -10.62 -17.56 -11.12
C ILE A 214 -10.97 -18.81 -11.93
N THR A 215 -10.04 -19.30 -12.73
CA THR A 215 -10.23 -20.49 -13.56
C THR A 215 -9.63 -21.74 -12.91
N GLU A 216 -9.96 -22.92 -13.43
CA GLU A 216 -9.30 -24.17 -13.06
C GLU A 216 -7.97 -24.38 -13.79
N LEU A 217 -7.62 -23.53 -14.75
CA LEU A 217 -6.39 -23.64 -15.52
C LEU A 217 -5.19 -23.25 -14.66
N PRO A 218 -4.08 -24.01 -14.69
CA PRO A 218 -2.86 -23.63 -13.98
C PRO A 218 -2.23 -22.39 -14.61
N SER A 219 -1.65 -21.52 -13.78
CA SER A 219 -0.81 -20.43 -14.23
C SER A 219 0.45 -20.96 -14.92
N ARG A 220 0.91 -20.26 -15.95
CA ARG A 220 2.25 -20.48 -16.54
C ARG A 220 3.29 -20.17 -15.45
N ASP A 221 4.30 -21.04 -15.31
CA ASP A 221 5.41 -20.77 -14.38
C ASP A 221 6.15 -19.49 -14.81
N PRO A 222 6.22 -18.46 -13.96
CA PRO A 222 6.85 -17.20 -14.32
C PRO A 222 8.35 -17.37 -14.65
N ARG A 223 9.03 -18.38 -14.11
CA ARG A 223 10.44 -18.67 -14.39
C ARG A 223 10.70 -19.07 -15.83
N THR A 224 9.68 -19.54 -16.54
CA THR A 224 9.75 -19.87 -17.98
C THR A 224 9.68 -18.64 -18.88
N LEU A 225 9.43 -17.47 -18.32
CA LEU A 225 9.36 -16.22 -19.08
C LEU A 225 10.75 -15.58 -19.15
N PRO A 226 11.25 -15.19 -20.33
CA PRO A 226 12.53 -14.47 -20.46
C PRO A 226 12.61 -13.21 -19.60
N ALA A 227 11.49 -12.49 -19.49
CA ALA A 227 11.40 -11.27 -18.69
C ALA A 227 11.41 -11.49 -17.17
N HIS A 228 11.22 -12.73 -16.68
CA HIS A 228 11.16 -13.07 -15.26
C HIS A 228 12.40 -13.85 -14.80
N GLY A 229 12.72 -14.98 -15.45
CA GLY A 229 13.82 -15.86 -15.07
C GLY A 229 13.72 -16.45 -13.66
N ASP A 230 14.78 -17.13 -13.22
CA ASP A 230 14.82 -17.80 -11.90
C ASP A 230 15.06 -16.85 -10.72
N LYS A 231 15.69 -15.70 -10.97
CA LYS A 231 16.05 -14.70 -9.94
C LYS A 231 15.40 -13.34 -10.23
N PHE A 232 14.08 -13.34 -10.31
CA PHE A 232 13.35 -12.11 -10.59
C PHE A 232 13.40 -11.13 -9.40
N ASP A 233 14.01 -9.96 -9.63
CA ASP A 233 13.96 -8.84 -8.69
C ASP A 233 12.72 -7.98 -8.98
N LEU A 234 11.62 -8.25 -8.28
CA LEU A 234 10.40 -7.46 -8.40
C LEU A 234 10.65 -5.97 -8.09
N GLY A 235 11.47 -5.67 -7.08
CA GLY A 235 11.79 -4.29 -6.70
C GLY A 235 12.52 -3.55 -7.81
N GLY A 236 13.56 -4.16 -8.40
CA GLY A 236 14.28 -3.63 -9.56
C GLY A 236 13.37 -3.51 -10.78
N TYR A 237 12.52 -4.51 -10.99
CA TYR A 237 11.53 -4.48 -12.08
C TYR A 237 10.58 -3.28 -11.95
N LEU A 238 10.02 -3.03 -10.76
CA LEU A 238 9.11 -1.91 -10.52
C LEU A 238 9.82 -0.56 -10.66
N ARG A 239 11.02 -0.43 -10.13
CA ARG A 239 11.81 0.82 -10.25
C ARG A 239 12.07 1.20 -11.71
N GLY A 240 12.31 0.23 -12.57
CA GLY A 240 12.53 0.48 -13.98
C GLY A 240 11.25 0.51 -14.85
N SER A 241 10.07 0.16 -14.29
CA SER A 241 8.77 0.27 -14.99
C SER A 241 8.16 1.64 -14.73
N VAL A 242 8.70 2.67 -15.41
CA VAL A 242 8.24 4.05 -15.22
C VAL A 242 6.74 4.15 -15.54
N ASN A 243 5.96 4.73 -14.61
CA ASN A 243 4.50 4.82 -14.68
C ASN A 243 3.80 3.47 -14.94
N MET A 244 4.42 2.36 -14.50
CA MET A 244 3.92 1.00 -14.70
C MET A 244 3.70 0.60 -16.18
N TRP A 245 4.44 1.21 -17.10
CA TRP A 245 4.48 0.76 -18.48
C TRP A 245 5.41 -0.44 -18.62
N ALA A 246 4.91 -1.50 -19.21
CA ALA A 246 5.73 -2.66 -19.59
C ALA A 246 6.53 -2.35 -20.86
N GLY A 247 7.70 -2.95 -21.00
CA GLY A 247 8.55 -2.76 -22.17
C GLY A 247 9.87 -3.52 -22.06
N GLU A 248 10.62 -3.54 -23.16
CA GLU A 248 11.96 -4.11 -23.18
C GLU A 248 12.89 -3.30 -22.27
N ARG A 249 13.74 -4.00 -21.50
CA ARG A 249 14.69 -3.39 -20.58
C ARG A 249 15.95 -2.97 -21.29
N VAL A 250 16.31 -1.72 -21.10
CA VAL A 250 17.55 -1.14 -21.64
C VAL A 250 18.32 -0.41 -20.55
N ARG A 251 19.63 -0.42 -20.65
CA ARG A 251 20.51 0.38 -19.79
C ARG A 251 20.68 1.75 -20.39
N VAL A 252 20.16 2.76 -19.69
CA VAL A 252 20.19 4.15 -20.13
C VAL A 252 21.16 4.93 -19.25
N LYS A 253 22.14 5.58 -19.88
CA LYS A 253 23.02 6.54 -19.21
C LYS A 253 22.41 7.92 -19.34
N LEU A 254 22.15 8.54 -18.18
CA LEU A 254 21.60 9.88 -18.06
C LEU A 254 22.66 10.82 -17.52
N ARG A 255 22.68 12.04 -18.01
CA ARG A 255 23.39 13.17 -17.43
C ARG A 255 22.35 14.06 -16.74
N CYS A 256 22.53 14.30 -15.45
CA CYS A 256 21.56 14.96 -14.59
C CYS A 256 22.18 16.14 -13.86
N ASP A 257 21.40 17.19 -13.64
CA ASP A 257 21.71 18.27 -12.72
C ASP A 257 21.80 17.73 -11.28
N ASN A 258 22.71 18.29 -10.45
CA ASN A 258 22.89 17.88 -9.06
C ASN A 258 21.62 18.01 -8.22
N TYR A 259 20.68 18.88 -8.61
CA TYR A 259 19.36 19.01 -7.98
C TYR A 259 18.58 17.69 -7.98
N LEU A 260 18.75 16.85 -9.02
CA LEU A 260 18.01 15.59 -9.16
C LEU A 260 18.59 14.41 -8.38
N ARG A 261 19.69 14.58 -7.60
CA ARG A 261 20.35 13.47 -6.89
C ARG A 261 19.39 12.70 -5.97
N ASN A 262 18.55 13.43 -5.25
CA ASN A 262 17.57 12.79 -4.37
C ASN A 262 16.46 12.10 -5.16
N ASP A 263 15.93 12.71 -6.19
CA ASP A 263 14.86 12.17 -7.03
C ASP A 263 15.30 10.89 -7.74
N ILE A 264 16.54 10.88 -8.25
CA ILE A 264 17.16 9.68 -8.84
C ILE A 264 17.28 8.55 -7.80
N ARG A 265 17.72 8.86 -6.56
CA ARG A 265 17.78 7.84 -5.49
C ARG A 265 16.40 7.33 -5.08
N MET A 266 15.44 8.22 -4.99
CA MET A 266 14.06 7.86 -4.66
C MET A 266 13.45 6.98 -5.76
N ARG A 267 13.68 7.29 -7.03
CA ARG A 267 13.11 6.58 -8.18
C ARG A 267 13.80 5.24 -8.43
N PHE A 268 15.14 5.22 -8.51
CA PHE A 268 15.91 4.08 -8.97
C PHE A 268 16.61 3.30 -7.84
N GLY A 269 16.51 3.79 -6.61
CA GLY A 269 17.05 3.15 -5.42
C GLY A 269 18.32 3.81 -4.90
N LYS A 270 18.57 3.64 -3.59
CA LYS A 270 19.71 4.30 -2.90
C LYS A 270 21.09 3.83 -3.37
N GLN A 271 21.16 2.65 -3.98
CA GLN A 271 22.43 2.02 -4.42
C GLN A 271 22.82 2.39 -5.85
N VAL A 272 22.04 3.24 -6.53
CA VAL A 272 22.38 3.67 -7.89
C VAL A 272 23.69 4.45 -7.87
N MET A 273 24.64 4.03 -8.73
CA MET A 273 25.96 4.66 -8.82
C MET A 273 25.85 5.98 -9.61
N MET A 274 26.19 7.07 -8.94
CA MET A 274 26.25 8.40 -9.53
C MET A 274 27.72 8.83 -9.62
N ILE A 275 28.13 9.27 -10.79
CA ILE A 275 29.50 9.71 -11.08
C ILE A 275 29.45 11.20 -11.40
N ASP A 276 30.21 12.02 -10.65
CA ASP A 276 30.27 13.45 -10.87
C ASP A 276 30.76 13.78 -12.29
N ASP A 277 30.11 14.72 -12.95
CA ASP A 277 30.39 15.18 -14.29
C ASP A 277 30.45 16.71 -14.30
N GLY A 278 31.50 17.23 -13.67
CA GLY A 278 31.69 18.64 -13.42
C GLY A 278 31.06 19.12 -12.11
N PRO A 279 31.04 20.44 -11.85
CA PRO A 279 30.58 21.00 -10.56
C PRO A 279 29.05 20.91 -10.36
N ASP A 280 28.29 20.92 -11.46
CA ASP A 280 26.83 21.09 -11.40
C ASP A 280 26.04 19.84 -11.82
N CYS A 281 26.73 18.83 -12.36
CA CYS A 281 26.11 17.66 -12.96
C CYS A 281 26.71 16.35 -12.47
N PHE A 282 25.98 15.26 -12.69
CA PHE A 282 26.46 13.89 -12.53
C PHE A 282 25.89 13.01 -13.63
N THR A 283 26.51 11.87 -13.85
CA THR A 283 25.99 10.81 -14.71
C THR A 283 25.55 9.62 -13.88
N VAL A 284 24.51 8.93 -14.36
CA VAL A 284 23.94 7.74 -13.76
C VAL A 284 23.53 6.76 -14.85
N THR A 285 23.73 5.46 -14.61
CA THR A 285 23.21 4.41 -15.49
C THR A 285 22.09 3.68 -14.78
N VAL A 286 20.92 3.66 -15.40
CA VAL A 286 19.70 3.01 -14.87
C VAL A 286 19.19 1.98 -15.87
N GLU A 287 18.55 0.92 -15.34
CA GLU A 287 17.88 -0.07 -16.18
C GLU A 287 16.38 0.20 -16.18
N VAL A 288 15.85 0.57 -17.33
CA VAL A 288 14.46 1.03 -17.51
C VAL A 288 13.84 0.43 -18.75
N ALA A 289 12.52 0.45 -18.82
CA ALA A 289 11.81 0.10 -20.04
C ALA A 289 11.85 1.27 -21.03
N ASP A 290 12.26 1.00 -22.28
CA ASP A 290 12.25 1.99 -23.38
C ASP A 290 10.83 2.15 -23.90
N ASN A 291 10.12 3.16 -23.42
CA ASN A 291 8.70 3.37 -23.71
C ASN A 291 8.22 4.78 -23.33
N THR A 292 6.97 5.07 -23.67
CA THR A 292 6.31 6.36 -23.38
C THR A 292 6.40 6.77 -21.91
N GLY A 293 6.35 5.83 -20.95
CA GLY A 293 6.47 6.14 -19.52
C GLY A 293 7.82 6.77 -19.18
N LEU A 294 8.91 6.23 -19.74
CA LEU A 294 10.24 6.82 -19.59
C LEU A 294 10.29 8.23 -20.19
N TYR A 295 9.73 8.43 -21.39
CA TYR A 295 9.78 9.73 -22.07
C TYR A 295 8.97 10.79 -21.35
N GLN A 296 7.80 10.42 -20.78
CA GLN A 296 7.00 11.31 -19.95
C GLN A 296 7.78 11.76 -18.71
N TRP A 297 8.44 10.81 -18.04
CA TRP A 297 9.27 11.13 -16.87
C TRP A 297 10.47 12.03 -17.23
N LEU A 298 11.16 11.76 -18.35
CA LEU A 298 12.24 12.61 -18.83
C LEU A 298 11.75 14.03 -19.13
N ALA A 299 10.58 14.16 -19.76
CA ALA A 299 9.97 15.45 -20.07
C ALA A 299 9.58 16.24 -18.81
N GLU A 300 9.12 15.56 -17.76
CA GLU A 300 8.81 16.16 -16.45
C GLU A 300 10.07 16.78 -15.80
N GLN A 301 11.25 16.16 -15.98
CA GLN A 301 12.51 16.72 -15.49
C GLN A 301 12.99 17.92 -16.29
N GLY A 302 12.45 18.14 -17.48
CA GLY A 302 12.76 19.25 -18.35
C GLY A 302 14.25 19.29 -18.76
N LYS A 303 14.90 20.46 -18.61
CA LYS A 303 16.30 20.66 -19.02
C LYS A 303 17.33 20.03 -18.08
N ARG A 304 16.90 19.44 -16.96
CA ARG A 304 17.78 18.94 -15.90
C ARG A 304 18.27 17.51 -16.14
N VAL A 305 17.75 16.83 -17.16
CA VAL A 305 18.17 15.49 -17.54
C VAL A 305 18.41 15.40 -19.04
N THR A 306 19.43 14.65 -19.43
CA THR A 306 19.76 14.39 -20.83
C THR A 306 20.08 12.90 -21.00
N VAL A 307 19.55 12.27 -22.02
CA VAL A 307 19.90 10.90 -22.40
C VAL A 307 21.25 10.91 -23.10
N VAL A 308 22.25 10.29 -22.50
CA VAL A 308 23.61 10.18 -23.06
C VAL A 308 23.73 8.97 -24.00
N SER A 309 23.20 7.82 -23.53
CA SER A 309 23.17 6.57 -24.29
C SER A 309 22.07 5.65 -23.79
N PRO A 310 21.59 4.69 -24.57
CA PRO A 310 21.95 4.45 -25.98
C PRO A 310 21.32 5.48 -26.93
N GLU A 311 21.84 5.57 -28.14
CA GLU A 311 21.35 6.51 -29.14
C GLU A 311 19.90 6.28 -29.51
N ALA A 312 19.48 5.03 -29.66
CA ALA A 312 18.10 4.67 -29.98
C ALA A 312 17.09 5.27 -28.96
N VAL A 313 17.38 5.18 -27.66
CA VAL A 313 16.51 5.77 -26.62
C VAL A 313 16.46 7.30 -26.74
N ARG A 314 17.61 7.92 -27.09
CA ARG A 314 17.66 9.38 -27.33
C ARG A 314 16.81 9.77 -28.52
N GLU A 315 16.90 9.02 -29.62
CA GLU A 315 16.13 9.24 -30.85
C GLU A 315 14.62 9.10 -30.58
N HIS A 316 14.19 8.02 -29.92
CA HIS A 316 12.79 7.81 -29.54
C HIS A 316 12.26 8.94 -28.62
N TYR A 317 13.11 9.43 -27.70
CA TYR A 317 12.71 10.57 -26.86
C TYR A 317 12.61 11.86 -27.65
N VAL A 318 13.50 12.12 -28.60
CA VAL A 318 13.43 13.29 -29.50
C VAL A 318 12.16 13.23 -30.35
N GLU A 319 11.82 12.07 -30.91
CA GLU A 319 10.58 11.86 -31.66
C GLU A 319 9.35 12.17 -30.78
N PHE A 320 9.29 11.63 -29.57
CA PHE A 320 8.24 11.92 -28.62
C PHE A 320 8.08 13.43 -28.33
N LEU A 321 9.18 14.15 -28.14
CA LEU A 321 9.15 15.61 -27.94
C LEU A 321 8.67 16.37 -29.19
N GLN A 322 9.07 15.88 -30.38
CA GLN A 322 8.66 16.46 -31.65
C GLN A 322 7.15 16.31 -31.87
N ASP A 323 6.59 15.16 -31.53
CA ASP A 323 5.15 14.91 -31.60
C ASP A 323 4.38 15.87 -30.70
N ILE A 324 4.85 16.08 -29.46
CA ILE A 324 4.27 17.07 -28.56
C ILE A 324 4.36 18.47 -29.18
N LEU A 325 5.51 18.88 -29.68
CA LEU A 325 5.70 20.20 -30.26
C LEU A 325 4.77 20.44 -31.46
N ASN A 326 4.50 19.42 -32.25
CA ASN A 326 3.63 19.50 -33.42
C ASN A 326 2.16 19.78 -33.05
N LEU A 327 1.73 19.44 -31.80
CA LEU A 327 0.38 19.76 -31.31
C LEU A 327 0.18 21.26 -31.01
N TYR A 328 1.28 22.03 -30.92
CA TYR A 328 1.26 23.47 -30.59
C TYR A 328 1.64 24.36 -31.79
N LYS A 329 1.85 23.78 -32.94
CA LYS A 329 2.09 24.48 -34.22
C LYS A 329 0.83 24.45 -35.08
#